data_f9944b4ba3f39a2bb320477c483cc1d5
#
_entry.id   f9944b4ba3f39a2bb320477c483cc1d5
#
_cell.length_a   1.000
_cell.length_b   1.000
_cell.length_c   1.000
_cell.angle_alpha   90.00
_cell.angle_beta   90.00
_cell.angle_gamma   90.00
#
_symmetry.space_group_name_H-M   'P 1'
#
loop_
_entity.id
_entity.type
_entity.pdbx_description
1 polymer ?
#
loop_
_entity_poly.entity_id
_entity_poly.type
_entity_poly.pdbx_seq_one_letter_code
_entity_poly.pdbx_strand_id
1 'polypeptide(L)'
;ENIGLSCLKKFTKYGFIDHKKKIKNSEHFIEEMNLNPKDPEYKTFNLSGGNQQKVVISKWLSTEAEIFILDEPTKGVDVGAKAEIYRILEELVSQGKSILMVSSELPEIIGMSDRVIIMNEGKKQKELSYTEFTEERILNYAIGGNK
;
A
#
# COMPACT_ATOMS: atom_id res chain seq x y z
N GLU A 1 5.99 -16.01 -7.22
CA GLU A 1 4.62 -16.36 -7.66
C GLU A 1 3.57 -15.33 -7.23
N ASN A 2 3.63 -14.79 -6.01
CA ASN A 2 2.59 -13.91 -5.43
C ASN A 2 2.31 -12.63 -6.23
N ILE A 3 3.34 -11.97 -6.76
CA ILE A 3 3.20 -10.71 -7.50
C ILE A 3 2.28 -10.84 -8.72
N GLY A 4 2.38 -11.94 -9.46
CA GLY A 4 1.57 -12.15 -10.67
C GLY A 4 0.15 -12.68 -10.44
N LEU A 5 -0.27 -12.97 -9.20
CA LEU A 5 -1.57 -13.61 -8.93
C LEU A 5 -2.77 -12.74 -9.29
N SER A 6 -2.71 -11.43 -9.03
CA SER A 6 -3.81 -10.50 -9.28
C SER A 6 -4.03 -10.19 -10.76
N CYS A 7 -3.04 -10.48 -11.62
CA CYS A 7 -3.08 -10.17 -13.05
C CYS A 7 -2.81 -11.39 -13.94
N LEU A 8 -3.16 -12.60 -13.51
CA LEU A 8 -2.95 -13.84 -14.25
C LEU A 8 -3.47 -13.79 -15.68
N LYS A 9 -4.57 -13.06 -15.94
CA LYS A 9 -5.12 -12.86 -17.29
C LYS A 9 -4.10 -12.25 -18.26
N LYS A 10 -3.19 -11.37 -17.79
CA LYS A 10 -2.12 -10.77 -18.61
C LYS A 10 -1.09 -11.80 -19.11
N PHE A 11 -0.95 -12.89 -18.37
CA PHE A 11 0.02 -13.96 -18.67
C PHE A 11 -0.64 -15.19 -19.28
N THR A 12 -1.98 -15.17 -19.47
CA THR A 12 -2.72 -16.33 -19.99
C THR A 12 -2.99 -16.16 -21.47
N LYS A 13 -2.64 -17.16 -22.28
CA LYS A 13 -2.95 -17.24 -23.71
C LYS A 13 -3.52 -18.63 -24.01
N TYR A 14 -4.69 -18.69 -24.64
CA TYR A 14 -5.38 -19.94 -24.96
C TYR A 14 -5.58 -20.90 -23.76
N GLY A 15 -5.78 -20.36 -22.55
CA GLY A 15 -5.95 -21.14 -21.32
C GLY A 15 -4.64 -21.58 -20.64
N PHE A 16 -3.49 -21.33 -21.23
CA PHE A 16 -2.19 -21.67 -20.67
C PHE A 16 -1.48 -20.42 -20.12
N ILE A 17 -0.81 -20.58 -18.96
CA ILE A 17 -0.06 -19.49 -18.32
C ILE A 17 1.36 -19.45 -18.94
N ASP A 18 1.75 -18.28 -19.43
CA ASP A 18 3.14 -17.98 -19.85
C ASP A 18 3.98 -17.70 -18.61
N HIS A 19 4.61 -18.76 -18.10
CA HIS A 19 5.47 -18.68 -16.91
C HIS A 19 6.67 -17.74 -17.10
N LYS A 20 7.21 -17.62 -18.31
CA LYS A 20 8.35 -16.73 -18.58
C LYS A 20 7.95 -15.26 -18.41
N LYS A 21 6.77 -14.87 -18.95
CA LYS A 21 6.26 -13.51 -18.77
C LYS A 21 5.92 -13.21 -17.31
N LYS A 22 5.37 -14.19 -16.58
CA LYS A 22 5.06 -14.04 -15.16
C LYS A 22 6.33 -13.85 -14.32
N ILE A 23 7.40 -14.61 -14.58
CA ILE A 23 8.69 -14.45 -13.90
C ILE A 23 9.26 -13.07 -14.20
N LYS A 24 9.31 -12.66 -15.48
CA LYS A 24 9.82 -11.34 -15.89
C LYS A 24 9.07 -10.18 -15.21
N ASN A 25 7.75 -10.28 -15.08
CA ASN A 25 6.96 -9.31 -14.31
C ASN A 25 7.36 -9.29 -12.83
N SER A 26 7.62 -10.46 -12.23
CA SER A 26 8.07 -10.53 -10.84
C SER A 26 9.46 -9.93 -10.66
N GLU A 27 10.39 -10.19 -11.57
CA GLU A 27 11.74 -9.60 -11.58
C GLU A 27 11.69 -8.06 -11.66
N HIS A 28 10.82 -7.52 -12.53
CA HIS A 28 10.60 -6.08 -12.63
C HIS A 28 10.21 -5.47 -11.29
N PHE A 29 9.19 -6.00 -10.62
CA PHE A 29 8.75 -5.48 -9.32
C PHE A 29 9.73 -5.77 -8.18
N ILE A 30 10.52 -6.83 -8.25
CA ILE A 30 11.60 -7.11 -7.29
C ILE A 30 12.65 -5.99 -7.35
N GLU A 31 13.04 -5.55 -8.56
CA GLU A 31 13.98 -4.45 -8.75
C GLU A 31 13.36 -3.11 -8.35
N GLU A 32 12.17 -2.78 -8.84
CA GLU A 32 11.47 -1.52 -8.61
C GLU A 32 11.23 -1.27 -7.12
N MET A 33 10.82 -2.30 -6.38
CA MET A 33 10.55 -2.24 -4.92
C MET A 33 11.78 -2.50 -4.07
N ASN A 34 12.94 -2.73 -4.68
CA ASN A 34 14.17 -3.11 -3.99
C ASN A 34 13.93 -4.26 -2.97
N LEU A 35 13.29 -5.34 -3.44
CA LEU A 35 13.04 -6.51 -2.62
C LEU A 35 14.34 -7.30 -2.37
N ASN A 36 14.49 -7.84 -1.18
CA ASN A 36 15.64 -8.67 -0.81
C ASN A 36 15.17 -9.97 -0.13
N PRO A 37 15.62 -11.16 -0.61
CA PRO A 37 16.55 -11.39 -1.72
C PRO A 37 15.92 -11.11 -3.11
N LYS A 38 16.77 -10.81 -4.09
CA LYS A 38 16.37 -10.56 -5.48
C LYS A 38 16.14 -11.87 -6.25
N ASP A 39 15.30 -12.73 -5.73
CA ASP A 39 14.98 -14.03 -6.28
C ASP A 39 13.45 -14.18 -6.46
N PRO A 40 12.93 -14.27 -7.71
CA PRO A 40 11.50 -14.40 -7.96
C PRO A 40 10.89 -15.73 -7.47
N GLU A 41 11.72 -16.73 -7.17
CA GLU A 41 11.28 -18.02 -6.62
C GLU A 41 11.34 -18.08 -5.09
N TYR A 42 11.93 -17.05 -4.45
CA TYR A 42 12.03 -17.02 -2.99
C TYR A 42 10.64 -17.00 -2.35
N LYS A 43 10.45 -17.82 -1.33
CA LYS A 43 9.16 -17.95 -0.64
C LYS A 43 8.86 -16.70 0.16
N THR A 44 7.75 -16.02 -0.13
CA THR A 44 7.32 -14.79 0.56
C THR A 44 7.25 -14.94 2.07
N PHE A 45 6.86 -16.12 2.56
CA PHE A 45 6.81 -16.42 4.00
C PHE A 45 8.17 -16.24 4.72
N ASN A 46 9.28 -16.40 4.02
CA ASN A 46 10.62 -16.26 4.59
C ASN A 46 11.17 -14.83 4.51
N LEU A 47 10.41 -13.89 3.92
CA LEU A 47 10.78 -12.48 3.85
C LEU A 47 10.52 -11.77 5.18
N SER A 48 11.25 -10.67 5.44
CA SER A 48 10.91 -9.73 6.51
C SER A 48 9.53 -9.12 6.29
N GLY A 49 8.88 -8.63 7.36
CA GLY A 49 7.56 -8.00 7.29
C GLY A 49 7.49 -6.88 6.24
N GLY A 50 8.50 -6.02 6.19
CA GLY A 50 8.59 -4.95 5.19
C GLY A 50 8.68 -5.48 3.75
N ASN A 51 9.47 -6.52 3.50
CA ASN A 51 9.54 -7.13 2.17
C ASN A 51 8.24 -7.87 1.81
N GLN A 52 7.57 -8.51 2.77
CA GLN A 52 6.25 -9.10 2.56
C GLN A 52 5.24 -8.04 2.13
N GLN A 53 5.22 -6.89 2.81
CA GLN A 53 4.33 -5.78 2.49
C GLN A 53 4.63 -5.20 1.09
N LYS A 54 5.89 -5.04 0.72
CA LYS A 54 6.29 -4.65 -0.63
C LYS A 54 5.82 -5.65 -1.69
N VAL A 55 5.85 -6.96 -1.42
CA VAL A 55 5.27 -7.98 -2.30
C VAL A 55 3.76 -7.80 -2.46
N VAL A 56 3.04 -7.46 -1.39
CA VAL A 56 1.60 -7.19 -1.45
C VAL A 56 1.31 -5.95 -2.31
N ILE A 57 2.07 -4.87 -2.13
CA ILE A 57 1.94 -3.67 -2.95
C ILE A 57 2.24 -4.00 -4.43
N SER A 58 3.37 -4.67 -4.72
CA SER A 58 3.77 -5.10 -6.07
C SER A 58 2.69 -5.94 -6.77
N LYS A 59 2.02 -6.82 -6.02
CA LYS A 59 0.91 -7.63 -6.50
C LYS A 59 -0.22 -6.77 -7.08
N TRP A 60 -0.57 -5.67 -6.42
CA TRP A 60 -1.63 -4.78 -6.87
C TRP A 60 -1.15 -3.80 -7.93
N LEU A 61 0.09 -3.33 -7.88
CA LEU A 61 0.70 -2.51 -8.93
C LEU A 61 0.71 -3.23 -10.28
N SER A 62 0.96 -4.53 -10.29
CA SER A 62 0.94 -5.32 -11.53
C SER A 62 -0.43 -5.37 -12.21
N THR A 63 -1.51 -4.91 -11.55
CA THR A 63 -2.86 -4.78 -12.15
C THR A 63 -3.05 -3.49 -12.94
N GLU A 64 -2.14 -2.51 -12.84
CA GLU A 64 -2.25 -1.17 -13.45
C GLU A 64 -3.48 -0.38 -12.96
N ALA A 65 -3.87 -0.60 -11.71
CA ALA A 65 -4.95 0.14 -11.09
C ALA A 65 -4.62 1.65 -11.01
N GLU A 66 -5.66 2.49 -11.12
CA GLU A 66 -5.55 3.94 -10.93
C GLU A 66 -5.81 4.36 -9.48
N ILE A 67 -6.55 3.54 -8.73
CA ILE A 67 -6.93 3.79 -7.33
C ILE A 67 -6.51 2.59 -6.50
N PHE A 68 -5.78 2.84 -5.43
CA PHE A 68 -5.35 1.84 -4.46
C PHE A 68 -6.05 2.06 -3.12
N ILE A 69 -6.63 0.99 -2.58
CA ILE A 69 -7.18 0.98 -1.22
C ILE A 69 -6.26 0.13 -0.36
N LEU A 70 -5.65 0.76 0.63
CA LEU A 70 -4.67 0.16 1.52
C LEU A 70 -5.18 0.20 2.96
N ASP A 71 -5.32 -0.98 3.55
CA ASP A 71 -5.76 -1.14 4.94
C ASP A 71 -4.55 -1.48 5.81
N GLU A 72 -4.20 -0.59 6.73
CA GLU A 72 -3.06 -0.71 7.66
C GLU A 72 -1.74 -1.09 6.94
N PRO A 73 -1.29 -0.31 5.92
CA PRO A 73 -0.21 -0.74 5.02
C PRO A 73 1.16 -0.89 5.69
N THR A 74 1.35 -0.32 6.87
CA THR A 74 2.62 -0.37 7.61
C THR A 74 2.54 -1.12 8.94
N LYS A 75 1.41 -1.76 9.22
CA LYS A 75 1.21 -2.47 10.47
C LYS A 75 2.17 -3.64 10.63
N GLY A 76 2.86 -3.66 11.77
CA GLY A 76 3.84 -4.72 12.07
C GLY A 76 5.15 -4.64 11.28
N VAL A 77 5.39 -3.50 10.63
CA VAL A 77 6.61 -3.23 9.86
C VAL A 77 7.55 -2.37 10.70
N ASP A 78 8.86 -2.61 10.62
CA ASP A 78 9.87 -1.79 11.30
C ASP A 78 9.97 -0.38 10.70
N VAL A 79 10.54 0.56 11.48
CA VAL A 79 10.59 1.99 11.14
C VAL A 79 11.30 2.24 9.80
N GLY A 80 12.38 1.50 9.51
CA GLY A 80 13.12 1.66 8.25
C GLY A 80 12.27 1.24 7.05
N ALA A 81 11.61 0.10 7.16
CA ALA A 81 10.74 -0.40 6.10
C ALA A 81 9.45 0.44 5.94
N LYS A 82 8.92 1.06 7.02
CA LYS A 82 7.83 2.04 6.90
C LYS A 82 8.21 3.21 6.00
N ALA A 83 9.38 3.81 6.23
CA ALA A 83 9.86 4.93 5.40
C ALA A 83 9.99 4.56 3.91
N GLU A 84 10.41 3.33 3.61
CA GLU A 84 10.46 2.84 2.23
C GLU A 84 9.06 2.67 1.63
N ILE A 85 8.09 2.17 2.40
CA ILE A 85 6.70 2.04 1.95
C ILE A 85 6.12 3.43 1.67
N TYR A 86 6.31 4.41 2.56
CA TYR A 86 5.81 5.77 2.33
C TYR A 86 6.37 6.38 1.05
N ARG A 87 7.68 6.23 0.79
CA ARG A 87 8.28 6.69 -0.46
C ARG A 87 7.65 6.04 -1.70
N ILE A 88 7.34 4.74 -1.65
CA ILE A 88 6.64 4.05 -2.73
C ILE A 88 5.24 4.67 -2.95
N LEU A 89 4.50 4.94 -1.87
CA LEU A 89 3.16 5.53 -1.97
C LEU A 89 3.21 6.96 -2.54
N GLU A 90 4.16 7.78 -2.10
CA GLU A 90 4.41 9.13 -2.64
C GLU A 90 4.75 9.08 -4.14
N GLU A 91 5.59 8.14 -4.55
CA GLU A 91 5.96 7.95 -5.95
C GLU A 91 4.74 7.59 -6.80
N LEU A 92 3.85 6.71 -6.32
CA LEU A 92 2.60 6.36 -7.00
C LEU A 92 1.69 7.58 -7.18
N VAL A 93 1.55 8.41 -6.15
CA VAL A 93 0.77 9.65 -6.23
C VAL A 93 1.40 10.62 -7.24
N SER A 94 2.73 10.75 -7.26
CA SER A 94 3.44 11.58 -8.23
C SER A 94 3.23 11.13 -9.69
N GLN A 95 2.98 9.83 -9.89
CA GLN A 95 2.62 9.24 -11.19
C GLN A 95 1.12 9.40 -11.54
N GLY A 96 0.34 10.11 -10.72
CA GLY A 96 -1.08 10.37 -10.94
C GLY A 96 -2.02 9.31 -10.40
N LYS A 97 -1.54 8.36 -9.59
CA LYS A 97 -2.39 7.38 -8.91
C LYS A 97 -3.08 8.01 -7.70
N SER A 98 -4.22 7.46 -7.30
CA SER A 98 -4.94 7.85 -6.09
C SER A 98 -4.85 6.77 -5.03
N ILE A 99 -4.65 7.17 -3.79
CA ILE A 99 -4.52 6.24 -2.66
C ILE A 99 -5.57 6.58 -1.61
N LEU A 100 -6.38 5.59 -1.23
CA LEU A 100 -7.22 5.60 -0.04
C LEU A 100 -6.54 4.72 1.01
N MET A 101 -5.94 5.36 2.01
CA MET A 101 -5.27 4.66 3.10
C MET A 101 -6.16 4.64 4.34
N VAL A 102 -6.32 3.47 4.95
CA VAL A 102 -6.91 3.29 6.28
C VAL A 102 -5.76 3.00 7.23
N SER A 103 -5.64 3.78 8.30
CA SER A 103 -4.62 3.61 9.32
C SER A 103 -5.13 4.01 10.70
N SER A 104 -4.65 3.34 11.72
CA SER A 104 -4.83 3.68 13.13
C SER A 104 -3.66 4.50 13.69
N GLU A 105 -2.60 4.71 12.93
CA GLU A 105 -1.41 5.46 13.34
C GLU A 105 -1.52 6.93 12.95
N LEU A 106 -1.76 7.82 13.92
CA LEU A 106 -1.90 9.26 13.67
C LEU A 106 -0.72 9.90 12.93
N PRO A 107 0.55 9.59 13.28
CA PRO A 107 1.69 10.15 12.55
C PRO A 107 1.69 9.77 11.05
N GLU A 108 1.25 8.55 10.71
CA GLU A 108 1.10 8.11 9.32
C GLU A 108 0.03 8.94 8.60
N ILE A 109 -1.15 9.08 9.22
CA ILE A 109 -2.25 9.85 8.65
C ILE A 109 -1.84 11.31 8.41
N ILE A 110 -1.22 11.94 9.40
CA ILE A 110 -0.82 13.36 9.32
C ILE A 110 0.29 13.56 8.29
N GLY A 111 1.26 12.63 8.24
CA GLY A 111 2.41 12.76 7.35
C GLY A 111 2.14 12.41 5.89
N MET A 112 1.13 11.57 5.62
CA MET A 112 0.94 10.97 4.29
C MET A 112 -0.34 11.42 3.56
N SER A 113 -1.25 12.14 4.23
CA SER A 113 -2.57 12.41 3.66
C SER A 113 -2.75 13.88 3.26
N ASP A 114 -3.41 14.13 2.12
CA ASP A 114 -3.88 15.45 1.72
C ASP A 114 -5.24 15.77 2.37
N ARG A 115 -6.01 14.73 2.69
CA ARG A 115 -7.36 14.82 3.23
C ARG A 115 -7.63 13.60 4.11
N VAL A 116 -8.27 13.82 5.25
CA VAL A 116 -8.61 12.79 6.23
C VAL A 116 -10.11 12.71 6.43
N ILE A 117 -10.66 11.51 6.34
CA ILE A 117 -12.03 11.20 6.74
C ILE A 117 -11.97 10.45 8.05
N ILE A 118 -12.56 11.02 9.09
CA ILE A 118 -12.57 10.46 10.43
C ILE A 118 -13.85 9.66 10.62
N MET A 119 -13.71 8.41 11.05
CA MET A 119 -14.80 7.48 11.30
C MET A 119 -14.89 7.15 12.79
N ASN A 120 -16.12 7.06 13.31
CA ASN A 120 -16.41 6.55 14.64
C ASN A 120 -17.70 5.73 14.58
N GLU A 121 -17.73 4.55 15.18
CA GLU A 121 -18.88 3.64 15.19
C GLU A 121 -19.53 3.43 13.80
N GLY A 122 -18.72 3.30 12.77
CA GLY A 122 -19.16 3.08 11.39
C GLY A 122 -19.76 4.32 10.70
N LYS A 123 -19.69 5.51 11.33
CA LYS A 123 -20.20 6.76 10.77
C LYS A 123 -19.07 7.75 10.50
N LYS A 124 -19.18 8.48 9.38
CA LYS A 124 -18.31 9.63 9.10
C LYS A 124 -18.59 10.73 10.09
N GLN A 125 -17.61 11.11 10.90
CA GLN A 125 -17.70 12.19 11.87
C GLN A 125 -17.26 13.52 11.27
N LYS A 126 -16.14 13.53 10.58
CA LYS A 126 -15.57 14.74 9.99
C LYS A 126 -14.72 14.40 8.79
N GLU A 127 -14.55 15.39 7.94
CA GLU A 127 -13.55 15.44 6.89
C GLU A 127 -12.70 16.68 7.11
N LEU A 128 -11.39 16.51 7.09
CA LEU A 128 -10.40 17.58 7.29
C LEU A 128 -9.48 17.65 6.07
N SER A 129 -9.12 18.86 5.68
CA SER A 129 -8.06 19.12 4.71
C SER A 129 -6.70 19.22 5.41
N TYR A 130 -5.60 19.11 4.66
CA TYR A 130 -4.24 19.13 5.19
C TYR A 130 -3.97 20.30 6.15
N THR A 131 -4.47 21.51 5.84
CA THR A 131 -4.29 22.71 6.67
C THR A 131 -5.01 22.67 8.01
N GLU A 132 -5.89 21.70 8.21
CA GLU A 132 -6.69 21.53 9.42
C GLU A 132 -6.18 20.41 10.32
N PHE A 133 -5.12 19.67 9.91
CA PHE A 133 -4.61 18.52 10.64
C PHE A 133 -3.94 18.95 11.95
N THR A 134 -4.45 18.45 13.05
CA THR A 134 -3.77 18.36 14.34
C THR A 134 -4.13 17.05 14.98
N GLU A 135 -3.22 16.45 15.74
CA GLU A 135 -3.50 15.20 16.46
C GLU A 135 -4.73 15.33 17.34
N GLU A 136 -4.84 16.46 18.06
CA GLU A 136 -5.97 16.74 18.95
C GLU A 136 -7.31 16.76 18.22
N ARG A 137 -7.39 17.43 17.06
CA ARG A 137 -8.62 17.50 16.26
C ARG A 137 -9.03 16.13 15.73
N ILE A 138 -8.08 15.38 15.18
CA ILE A 138 -8.35 14.05 14.63
C ILE A 138 -8.83 13.14 15.74
N LEU A 139 -8.12 13.08 16.88
CA LEU A 139 -8.50 12.28 18.03
C LEU A 139 -9.88 12.65 18.59
N ASN A 140 -10.14 13.96 18.76
CA ASN A 140 -11.41 14.42 19.29
C ASN A 140 -12.61 13.90 18.47
N TYR A 141 -12.54 14.00 17.14
CA TYR A 141 -13.59 13.44 16.29
C TYR A 141 -13.60 11.91 16.27
N ALA A 142 -12.45 11.24 16.38
CA ALA A 142 -12.36 9.79 16.40
C ALA A 142 -13.00 9.16 17.65
N ILE A 143 -12.99 9.85 18.79
CA ILE A 143 -13.67 9.41 20.04
C ILE A 143 -15.11 9.88 20.16
N GLY A 144 -15.65 10.53 19.13
CA GLY A 144 -17.04 11.01 19.13
C GLY A 144 -17.23 12.39 19.78
N GLY A 145 -16.17 13.14 20.02
CA GLY A 145 -16.23 14.53 20.50
C GLY A 145 -16.79 15.47 19.42
N ASN A 146 -17.96 15.99 19.64
CA ASN A 146 -18.58 17.06 18.84
C ASN A 146 -18.14 18.42 19.39
N LYS A 147 -17.00 18.93 18.97
CA LYS A 147 -16.69 20.37 19.18
C LYS A 147 -15.82 20.90 18.05
#